data_ae8d12bde3151e95e3ae05f4ba6ab3c4
#
_entry.id   ae8d12bde3151e95e3ae05f4ba6ab3c4
#
_cell.length_a   1.000
_cell.length_b   1.000
_cell.length_c   1.000
_cell.angle_alpha   90.00
_cell.angle_beta   90.00
_cell.angle_gamma   90.00
#
_symmetry.space_group_name_H-M   'P 1'
#
loop_
_entity.id
_entity.type
_entity.pdbx_description
1 polymer ?
#
loop_
_entity_poly.entity_id
_entity_poly.type
_entity_poly.pdbx_seq_one_letter_code
_entity_poly.pdbx_strand_id
1 'polypeptide(L)'
;MNINDFLIMRHELVLVATALLLLIIDLGLKPEKKRSIIPIAVVLFIINVIIGYLPSFQGVLFGGMFQNNALSVMMKNVLNTGVLIILLQSYAWLIKPENKEKISEFFVLLLSTLIGMYFMISAGDFLMFYLGLETASIPLAALAAYKHHSTKSAEAGIKFILSSALSSGILLFGLSLIYGTTGSILFSDVSFNVTNAPLQILAVIFFISGMAFKISLVPFHLWTADVYEGSPTNVTSYFSVISKGAASFMLMLILFKVFYPIMHVWQNVLYTLSIATMVVGNLFALRQKNMKRFLAFSSIAQAGFILLGIMVGSKLGMTSVIYFVLVYIFSNLGAFGVVAAIENYTGKLSMDDYNGLYRTNPKLSLLLMLSVFSLAGIPPVAGFFGKFFLFTSAASAGFYWLVFIAVLNATVSLYYYLLVVKAMFINKNDNPVPTFKSDMVTRAGLLLSAAGIFILGFWSQIYEWINYLSIGIF
;
A
#
# COMPACT_ATOMS: atom_id res chain seq x y z
N MET A 1 -20.11 -22.67 -16.68
CA MET A 1 -19.18 -22.52 -15.56
C MET A 1 -19.34 -23.72 -14.64
N ASN A 2 -18.25 -24.42 -14.37
CA ASN A 2 -18.23 -25.55 -13.44
C ASN A 2 -17.93 -25.06 -12.02
N ILE A 3 -18.20 -25.90 -11.00
CA ILE A 3 -17.89 -25.56 -9.60
C ILE A 3 -16.40 -25.18 -9.42
N ASN A 4 -15.51 -25.81 -10.18
CA ASN A 4 -14.08 -25.49 -10.16
C ASN A 4 -13.76 -24.05 -10.62
N ASP A 5 -14.55 -23.47 -11.51
CA ASP A 5 -14.37 -22.11 -11.99
C ASP A 5 -14.59 -21.10 -10.84
N PHE A 6 -15.58 -21.36 -9.98
CA PHE A 6 -15.80 -20.55 -8.77
C PHE A 6 -14.66 -20.69 -7.76
N LEU A 7 -14.05 -21.87 -7.66
CA LEU A 7 -12.91 -22.08 -6.76
C LEU A 7 -11.65 -21.32 -7.21
N ILE A 8 -11.49 -21.05 -8.51
CA ILE A 8 -10.41 -20.20 -9.03
C ILE A 8 -10.59 -18.75 -8.54
N MET A 9 -11.83 -18.27 -8.42
CA MET A 9 -12.17 -16.93 -7.92
C MET A 9 -12.40 -16.87 -6.39
N ARG A 10 -11.98 -17.88 -5.65
CA ARG A 10 -12.28 -18.02 -4.22
C ARG A 10 -11.98 -16.75 -3.41
N HIS A 11 -10.85 -16.10 -3.65
CA HIS A 11 -10.44 -14.91 -2.90
C HIS A 11 -11.41 -13.75 -3.10
N GLU A 12 -11.80 -13.49 -4.35
CA GLU A 12 -12.76 -12.44 -4.71
C GLU A 12 -14.14 -12.75 -4.14
N LEU A 13 -14.61 -13.98 -4.32
CA LEU A 13 -15.95 -14.40 -3.88
C LEU A 13 -16.09 -14.38 -2.35
N VAL A 14 -15.10 -14.85 -1.60
CA VAL A 14 -15.14 -14.82 -0.13
C VAL A 14 -15.14 -13.38 0.38
N LEU A 15 -14.36 -12.49 -0.25
CA LEU A 15 -14.31 -11.09 0.14
C LEU A 15 -15.63 -10.36 -0.20
N VAL A 16 -16.22 -10.61 -1.37
CA VAL A 16 -17.54 -10.10 -1.75
C VAL A 16 -18.61 -10.61 -0.80
N ALA A 17 -18.61 -11.92 -0.50
CA ALA A 17 -19.54 -12.51 0.47
C ALA A 17 -19.39 -11.87 1.85
N THR A 18 -18.18 -11.61 2.30
CA THR A 18 -17.91 -10.91 3.56
C THR A 18 -18.52 -9.49 3.57
N ALA A 19 -18.32 -8.73 2.49
CA ALA A 19 -18.89 -7.39 2.37
C ALA A 19 -20.43 -7.40 2.37
N LEU A 20 -21.05 -8.32 1.62
CA LEU A 20 -22.49 -8.48 1.56
C LEU A 20 -23.09 -8.93 2.89
N LEU A 21 -22.45 -9.89 3.58
CA LEU A 21 -22.87 -10.34 4.91
C LEU A 21 -22.84 -9.20 5.92
N LEU A 22 -21.81 -8.37 5.92
CA LEU A 22 -21.74 -7.21 6.81
C LEU A 22 -22.87 -6.21 6.52
N LEU A 23 -23.19 -5.98 5.27
CA LEU A 23 -24.28 -5.10 4.86
C LEU A 23 -25.65 -5.67 5.32
N ILE A 24 -25.90 -6.96 5.12
CA ILE A 24 -27.14 -7.62 5.56
C ILE A 24 -27.27 -7.57 7.09
N ILE A 25 -26.18 -7.83 7.82
CA ILE A 25 -26.15 -7.77 9.28
C ILE A 25 -26.47 -6.34 9.75
N ASP A 26 -25.89 -5.31 9.11
CA ASP A 26 -26.17 -3.91 9.47
C ASP A 26 -27.63 -3.54 9.30
N LEU A 27 -28.27 -3.97 8.22
CA LEU A 27 -29.69 -3.73 7.96
C LEU A 27 -30.61 -4.37 9.03
N GLY A 28 -30.19 -5.50 9.61
CA GLY A 28 -30.92 -6.20 10.67
C GLY A 28 -30.67 -5.66 12.09
N LEU A 29 -29.64 -4.83 12.29
CA LEU A 29 -29.23 -4.36 13.60
C LEU A 29 -29.93 -3.05 14.01
N LYS A 30 -30.40 -3.01 15.26
CA LYS A 30 -30.90 -1.76 15.86
C LYS A 30 -29.74 -0.77 16.03
N PRO A 31 -29.98 0.57 15.94
CA PRO A 31 -28.92 1.62 16.04
C PRO A 31 -28.05 1.49 17.30
N GLU A 32 -28.62 1.00 18.40
CA GLU A 32 -27.91 0.81 19.67
C GLU A 32 -26.83 -0.26 19.59
N LYS A 33 -27.04 -1.29 18.74
CA LYS A 33 -26.16 -2.47 18.59
C LYS A 33 -25.18 -2.35 17.42
N LYS A 34 -25.13 -1.26 16.69
CA LYS A 34 -24.22 -1.10 15.53
C LYS A 34 -22.73 -1.32 15.86
N ARG A 35 -22.31 -1.07 17.10
CA ARG A 35 -20.93 -1.36 17.52
C ARG A 35 -20.56 -2.84 17.47
N SER A 36 -21.53 -3.77 17.53
CA SER A 36 -21.26 -5.20 17.40
C SER A 36 -20.81 -5.63 15.99
N ILE A 37 -20.96 -4.76 14.98
CA ILE A 37 -20.44 -4.99 13.64
C ILE A 37 -18.91 -5.09 13.65
N ILE A 38 -18.22 -4.31 14.51
CA ILE A 38 -16.76 -4.27 14.54
C ILE A 38 -16.15 -5.65 14.80
N PRO A 39 -16.46 -6.35 15.91
CA PRO A 39 -15.92 -7.68 16.15
C PRO A 39 -16.35 -8.69 15.09
N ILE A 40 -17.59 -8.59 14.57
CA ILE A 40 -18.08 -9.46 13.49
C ILE A 40 -17.24 -9.27 12.24
N ALA A 41 -16.99 -8.03 11.81
CA ALA A 41 -16.19 -7.71 10.64
C ALA A 41 -14.75 -8.22 10.79
N VAL A 42 -14.14 -8.04 11.98
CA VAL A 42 -12.79 -8.54 12.25
C VAL A 42 -12.74 -10.07 12.17
N VAL A 43 -13.71 -10.77 12.76
CA VAL A 43 -13.78 -12.25 12.71
C VAL A 43 -13.96 -12.75 11.27
N LEU A 44 -14.90 -12.17 10.52
CA LEU A 44 -15.13 -12.54 9.12
C LEU A 44 -13.88 -12.27 8.27
N PHE A 45 -13.18 -11.17 8.54
CA PHE A 45 -11.93 -10.87 7.83
C PHE A 45 -10.78 -11.80 8.23
N ILE A 46 -10.69 -12.24 9.49
CA ILE A 46 -9.74 -13.29 9.90
C ILE A 46 -10.03 -14.59 9.15
N ILE A 47 -11.29 -14.97 9.02
CA ILE A 47 -11.69 -16.14 8.22
C ILE A 47 -11.26 -15.97 6.76
N ASN A 48 -11.47 -14.79 6.16
CA ASN A 48 -11.01 -14.49 4.80
C ASN A 48 -9.48 -14.63 4.67
N VAL A 49 -8.71 -14.14 5.65
CA VAL A 49 -7.24 -14.31 5.66
C VAL A 49 -6.85 -15.80 5.72
N ILE A 50 -7.46 -16.58 6.62
CA ILE A 50 -7.18 -18.02 6.77
C ILE A 50 -7.49 -18.76 5.45
N ILE A 51 -8.65 -18.51 4.85
CA ILE A 51 -9.04 -19.09 3.57
C ILE A 51 -8.05 -18.71 2.47
N GLY A 52 -7.52 -17.48 2.50
CA GLY A 52 -6.51 -17.00 1.55
C GLY A 52 -5.23 -17.82 1.54
N TYR A 53 -4.79 -18.32 2.69
CA TYR A 53 -3.58 -19.16 2.82
C TYR A 53 -3.81 -20.66 2.54
N LEU A 54 -5.06 -21.11 2.39
CA LEU A 54 -5.32 -22.49 1.97
C LEU A 54 -4.90 -22.70 0.50
N PRO A 55 -4.54 -23.92 0.09
CA PRO A 55 -4.23 -24.25 -1.30
C PRO A 55 -5.31 -23.72 -2.26
N SER A 56 -4.92 -22.98 -3.29
CA SER A 56 -5.82 -22.35 -4.25
C SER A 56 -5.76 -23.02 -5.62
N PHE A 57 -6.90 -23.06 -6.30
CA PHE A 57 -6.97 -23.46 -7.69
C PHE A 57 -6.38 -22.36 -8.56
N GLN A 58 -5.54 -22.75 -9.51
CA GLN A 58 -4.97 -21.86 -10.50
C GLN A 58 -5.70 -22.05 -11.83
N GLY A 59 -5.82 -20.99 -12.60
CA GLY A 59 -6.48 -21.06 -13.89
C GLY A 59 -6.79 -19.70 -14.49
N VAL A 60 -7.41 -19.77 -15.66
CA VAL A 60 -7.81 -18.65 -16.48
C VAL A 60 -9.31 -18.75 -16.75
N LEU A 61 -10.05 -17.64 -16.56
CA LEU A 61 -11.48 -17.58 -16.76
C LEU A 61 -11.86 -16.45 -17.71
N PHE A 62 -13.10 -16.48 -18.20
CA PHE A 62 -13.68 -15.42 -19.04
C PHE A 62 -12.82 -15.12 -20.28
N GLY A 63 -12.38 -16.14 -21.00
CA GLY A 63 -11.60 -15.95 -22.22
C GLY A 63 -10.23 -15.30 -22.03
N GLY A 64 -9.64 -15.40 -20.83
CA GLY A 64 -8.34 -14.80 -20.53
C GLY A 64 -8.40 -13.53 -19.68
N MET A 65 -9.59 -12.95 -19.47
CA MET A 65 -9.75 -11.70 -18.72
C MET A 65 -9.38 -11.83 -17.23
N PHE A 66 -9.64 -13.00 -16.63
CA PHE A 66 -9.29 -13.29 -15.23
C PHE A 66 -8.21 -14.36 -15.16
N GLN A 67 -7.16 -14.11 -14.40
CA GLN A 67 -6.05 -15.03 -14.19
C GLN A 67 -5.74 -15.17 -12.71
N ASN A 68 -5.74 -16.40 -12.20
CA ASN A 68 -5.31 -16.69 -10.83
C ASN A 68 -4.13 -17.67 -10.85
N ASN A 69 -3.00 -17.23 -10.34
CA ASN A 69 -1.78 -18.01 -10.21
C ASN A 69 -1.19 -17.87 -8.81
N ALA A 70 -0.20 -18.68 -8.48
CA ALA A 70 0.40 -18.68 -7.13
C ALA A 70 0.95 -17.31 -6.71
N LEU A 71 1.49 -16.54 -7.64
CA LEU A 71 2.01 -15.20 -7.36
C LEU A 71 0.88 -14.19 -7.08
N SER A 72 -0.21 -14.20 -7.87
CA SER A 72 -1.36 -13.32 -7.63
C SER A 72 -2.02 -13.63 -6.28
N VAL A 73 -2.14 -14.91 -5.93
CA VAL A 73 -2.61 -15.36 -4.60
C VAL A 73 -1.71 -14.82 -3.49
N MET A 74 -0.40 -14.93 -3.65
CA MET A 74 0.55 -14.39 -2.69
C MET A 74 0.40 -12.88 -2.51
N MET A 75 0.32 -12.12 -3.61
CA MET A 75 0.13 -10.66 -3.56
C MET A 75 -1.16 -10.28 -2.82
N LYS A 76 -2.27 -10.98 -3.07
CA LYS A 76 -3.53 -10.80 -2.34
C LYS A 76 -3.37 -11.08 -0.85
N ASN A 77 -2.66 -12.15 -0.48
CA ASN A 77 -2.42 -12.50 0.92
C ASN A 77 -1.52 -11.49 1.66
N VAL A 78 -0.53 -10.92 0.96
CA VAL A 78 0.28 -9.82 1.49
C VAL A 78 -0.60 -8.62 1.83
N LEU A 79 -1.50 -8.22 0.92
CA LEU A 79 -2.45 -7.13 1.17
C LEU A 79 -3.43 -7.47 2.31
N ASN A 80 -3.95 -8.70 2.35
CA ASN A 80 -4.84 -9.17 3.43
C ASN A 80 -4.22 -9.04 4.82
N THR A 81 -2.95 -9.42 4.93
CA THR A 81 -2.22 -9.30 6.20
C THR A 81 -2.16 -7.84 6.66
N GLY A 82 -1.88 -6.93 5.74
CA GLY A 82 -1.89 -5.50 6.04
C GLY A 82 -3.27 -4.96 6.42
N VAL A 83 -4.31 -5.35 5.69
CA VAL A 83 -5.70 -4.94 5.99
C VAL A 83 -6.15 -5.46 7.35
N LEU A 84 -5.83 -6.70 7.73
CA LEU A 84 -6.12 -7.23 9.05
C LEU A 84 -5.51 -6.36 10.16
N ILE A 85 -4.25 -5.98 10.02
CA ILE A 85 -3.58 -5.10 10.98
C ILE A 85 -4.30 -3.74 11.07
N ILE A 86 -4.68 -3.15 9.93
CA ILE A 86 -5.40 -1.88 9.89
C ILE A 86 -6.76 -2.00 10.59
N LEU A 87 -7.51 -3.07 10.35
CA LEU A 87 -8.80 -3.30 11.00
C LEU A 87 -8.66 -3.38 12.52
N LEU A 88 -7.65 -4.11 13.01
CA LEU A 88 -7.36 -4.20 14.44
C LEU A 88 -6.96 -2.83 15.03
N GLN A 89 -6.12 -2.06 14.33
CA GLN A 89 -5.71 -0.73 14.76
C GLN A 89 -6.82 0.31 14.66
N SER A 90 -7.85 0.07 13.85
CA SER A 90 -8.99 0.97 13.69
C SER A 90 -10.03 0.86 14.82
N TYR A 91 -9.95 -0.17 15.66
CA TYR A 91 -10.96 -0.46 16.67
C TYR A 91 -11.22 0.73 17.60
N ALA A 92 -10.19 1.31 18.19
CA ALA A 92 -10.30 2.44 19.13
C ALA A 92 -10.96 3.68 18.49
N TRP A 93 -10.74 3.90 17.20
CA TRP A 93 -11.35 5.01 16.48
C TRP A 93 -12.80 4.72 16.11
N LEU A 94 -13.12 3.50 15.67
CA LEU A 94 -14.48 3.11 15.27
C LEU A 94 -15.48 3.10 16.44
N ILE A 95 -15.04 2.79 17.67
CA ILE A 95 -15.93 2.78 18.84
C ILE A 95 -16.32 4.17 19.34
N LYS A 96 -15.69 5.26 18.84
CA LYS A 96 -16.04 6.62 19.24
C LYS A 96 -17.50 6.94 18.92
N PRO A 97 -18.19 7.75 19.75
CA PRO A 97 -19.59 8.09 19.54
C PRO A 97 -19.88 8.70 18.16
N GLU A 98 -18.97 9.53 17.68
CA GLU A 98 -19.03 10.23 16.38
C GLU A 98 -19.08 9.30 15.16
N ASN A 99 -18.58 8.06 15.29
CA ASN A 99 -18.51 7.07 14.22
C ASN A 99 -19.61 6.00 14.29
N LYS A 100 -20.42 5.98 15.37
CA LYS A 100 -21.35 4.89 15.68
C LYS A 100 -22.30 4.53 14.53
N GLU A 101 -22.84 5.52 13.85
CA GLU A 101 -23.83 5.31 12.78
C GLU A 101 -23.20 4.87 11.45
N LYS A 102 -21.90 5.06 11.29
CA LYS A 102 -21.14 4.89 10.03
C LYS A 102 -20.19 3.70 10.03
N ILE A 103 -20.19 2.88 11.11
CA ILE A 103 -19.27 1.75 11.25
C ILE A 103 -19.38 0.79 10.06
N SER A 104 -20.58 0.48 9.63
CA SER A 104 -20.85 -0.42 8.50
C SER A 104 -20.34 0.15 7.18
N GLU A 105 -20.62 1.44 6.93
CA GLU A 105 -20.13 2.14 5.74
C GLU A 105 -18.60 2.08 5.62
N PHE A 106 -17.89 2.25 6.74
CA PHE A 106 -16.43 2.13 6.77
C PHE A 106 -15.97 0.77 6.27
N PHE A 107 -16.54 -0.33 6.80
CA PHE A 107 -16.14 -1.68 6.39
C PHE A 107 -16.53 -1.97 4.94
N VAL A 108 -17.73 -1.61 4.52
CA VAL A 108 -18.19 -1.83 3.14
C VAL A 108 -17.30 -1.07 2.14
N LEU A 109 -17.01 0.21 2.39
CA LEU A 109 -16.13 1.00 1.54
C LEU A 109 -14.70 0.41 1.50
N LEU A 110 -14.14 0.04 2.66
CA LEU A 110 -12.80 -0.52 2.74
C LEU A 110 -12.71 -1.87 2.01
N LEU A 111 -13.69 -2.76 2.21
CA LEU A 111 -13.73 -4.05 1.53
C LEU A 111 -13.96 -3.88 0.02
N SER A 112 -14.78 -2.92 -0.41
CA SER A 112 -14.98 -2.62 -1.83
C SER A 112 -13.67 -2.19 -2.50
N THR A 113 -12.83 -1.37 -1.83
CA THR A 113 -11.52 -1.02 -2.35
C THR A 113 -10.61 -2.24 -2.48
N LEU A 114 -10.64 -3.15 -1.51
CA LEU A 114 -9.83 -4.37 -1.53
C LEU A 114 -10.31 -5.35 -2.62
N ILE A 115 -11.63 -5.46 -2.84
CA ILE A 115 -12.22 -6.22 -3.95
C ILE A 115 -11.68 -5.67 -5.29
N GLY A 116 -11.69 -4.36 -5.48
CA GLY A 116 -11.13 -3.71 -6.68
C GLY A 116 -9.65 -4.06 -6.88
N MET A 117 -8.85 -4.06 -5.80
CA MET A 117 -7.43 -4.44 -5.86
C MET A 117 -7.25 -5.92 -6.22
N TYR A 118 -8.14 -6.82 -5.76
CA TYR A 118 -8.08 -8.23 -6.12
C TYR A 118 -8.37 -8.43 -7.60
N PHE A 119 -9.43 -7.80 -8.13
CA PHE A 119 -9.72 -7.85 -9.56
C PHE A 119 -8.58 -7.27 -10.39
N MET A 120 -7.97 -6.18 -9.93
CA MET A 120 -6.80 -5.60 -10.57
C MET A 120 -5.63 -6.59 -10.61
N ILE A 121 -5.31 -7.28 -9.48
CA ILE A 121 -4.22 -8.27 -9.40
C ILE A 121 -4.52 -9.53 -10.24
N SER A 122 -5.78 -9.88 -10.40
CA SER A 122 -6.22 -11.02 -11.22
C SER A 122 -6.49 -10.67 -12.67
N ALA A 123 -6.28 -9.42 -13.09
CA ALA A 123 -6.56 -9.00 -14.45
C ALA A 123 -5.64 -9.70 -15.45
N GLY A 124 -6.24 -10.20 -16.52
CA GLY A 124 -5.57 -10.74 -17.71
C GLY A 124 -5.76 -9.83 -18.93
N ASP A 125 -6.52 -8.74 -18.77
CA ASP A 125 -6.74 -7.72 -19.77
C ASP A 125 -6.78 -6.32 -19.17
N PHE A 126 -6.73 -5.31 -20.03
CA PHE A 126 -6.74 -3.89 -19.61
C PHE A 126 -8.12 -3.42 -19.13
N LEU A 127 -9.22 -4.03 -19.57
CA LEU A 127 -10.56 -3.64 -19.11
C LEU A 127 -10.77 -4.05 -17.65
N MET A 128 -10.49 -5.32 -17.32
CA MET A 128 -10.59 -5.80 -15.95
C MET A 128 -9.63 -5.08 -15.01
N PHE A 129 -8.40 -4.82 -15.48
CA PHE A 129 -7.43 -4.01 -14.74
C PHE A 129 -8.00 -2.62 -14.41
N TYR A 130 -8.56 -1.92 -15.42
CA TYR A 130 -9.10 -0.57 -15.25
C TYR A 130 -10.33 -0.54 -14.34
N LEU A 131 -11.26 -1.49 -14.51
CA LEU A 131 -12.43 -1.63 -13.64
C LEU A 131 -12.02 -1.91 -12.19
N GLY A 132 -11.04 -2.79 -11.98
CA GLY A 132 -10.48 -3.07 -10.66
C GLY A 132 -9.84 -1.82 -10.02
N LEU A 133 -9.10 -1.02 -10.81
CA LEU A 133 -8.47 0.21 -10.38
C LEU A 133 -9.49 1.28 -9.97
N GLU A 134 -10.59 1.44 -10.71
CA GLU A 134 -11.65 2.39 -10.37
C GLU A 134 -12.46 1.92 -9.16
N THR A 135 -12.79 0.62 -9.10
CA THR A 135 -13.47 0.03 -7.94
C THR A 135 -12.63 0.18 -6.65
N ALA A 136 -11.30 0.14 -6.76
CA ALA A 136 -10.42 0.41 -5.63
C ALA A 136 -10.35 1.91 -5.27
N SER A 137 -10.51 2.82 -6.23
CA SER A 137 -10.20 4.25 -6.07
C SER A 137 -11.40 5.07 -5.59
N ILE A 138 -12.59 4.84 -6.15
CA ILE A 138 -13.78 5.65 -5.85
C ILE A 138 -14.21 5.53 -4.38
N PRO A 139 -14.34 4.32 -3.79
CA PRO A 139 -14.67 4.21 -2.37
C PRO A 139 -13.57 4.75 -1.46
N LEU A 140 -12.33 4.72 -1.91
CA LEU A 140 -11.18 5.25 -1.17
C LEU A 140 -11.24 6.78 -1.04
N ALA A 141 -11.81 7.49 -2.03
CA ALA A 141 -12.08 8.92 -1.92
C ALA A 141 -13.13 9.23 -0.83
N ALA A 142 -14.17 8.42 -0.74
CA ALA A 142 -15.17 8.54 0.34
C ALA A 142 -14.55 8.27 1.72
N LEU A 143 -13.66 7.27 1.82
CA LEU A 143 -12.90 7.01 3.05
C LEU A 143 -11.97 8.17 3.42
N ALA A 144 -11.36 8.86 2.46
CA ALA A 144 -10.53 10.05 2.72
C ALA A 144 -11.35 11.18 3.34
N ALA A 145 -12.60 11.36 2.89
CA ALA A 145 -13.54 12.37 3.39
C ALA A 145 -14.35 11.93 4.62
N TYR A 146 -13.99 10.83 5.27
CA TYR A 146 -14.85 10.16 6.24
C TYR A 146 -15.19 10.97 7.51
N LYS A 147 -14.35 11.92 7.93
CA LYS A 147 -14.64 12.84 9.04
C LYS A 147 -15.54 14.00 8.56
N HIS A 148 -16.85 13.82 8.56
CA HIS A 148 -17.83 14.74 7.95
C HIS A 148 -17.76 16.19 8.45
N HIS A 149 -17.40 16.42 9.71
CA HIS A 149 -17.32 17.77 10.29
C HIS A 149 -15.91 18.39 10.19
N SER A 150 -15.02 17.77 9.44
CA SER A 150 -13.65 18.25 9.26
C SER A 150 -13.46 18.81 7.86
N THR A 151 -13.23 20.12 7.75
CA THR A 151 -12.90 20.78 6.48
C THR A 151 -11.66 20.17 5.82
N LYS A 152 -10.64 19.78 6.61
CA LYS A 152 -9.44 19.09 6.13
C LYS A 152 -9.78 17.72 5.53
N SER A 153 -10.75 16.99 6.10
CA SER A 153 -11.15 15.69 5.56
C SER A 153 -11.94 15.84 4.26
N ALA A 154 -12.82 16.83 4.18
CA ALA A 154 -13.54 17.15 2.94
C ALA A 154 -12.56 17.57 1.83
N GLU A 155 -11.58 18.42 2.15
CA GLU A 155 -10.52 18.82 1.23
C GLU A 155 -9.70 17.62 0.74
N ALA A 156 -9.33 16.70 1.64
CA ALA A 156 -8.62 15.48 1.30
C ALA A 156 -9.40 14.62 0.29
N GLY A 157 -10.70 14.41 0.53
CA GLY A 157 -11.56 13.66 -0.39
C GLY A 157 -11.68 14.32 -1.76
N ILE A 158 -11.92 15.64 -1.81
CA ILE A 158 -12.03 16.40 -3.07
C ILE A 158 -10.69 16.37 -3.84
N LYS A 159 -9.57 16.64 -3.18
CA LYS A 159 -8.24 16.59 -3.81
C LYS A 159 -7.94 15.21 -4.37
N PHE A 160 -8.28 14.14 -3.62
CA PHE A 160 -8.03 12.79 -4.09
C PHE A 160 -8.91 12.41 -5.26
N ILE A 161 -10.23 12.63 -5.20
CA ILE A 161 -11.15 12.21 -6.28
C ILE A 161 -10.86 12.95 -7.58
N LEU A 162 -10.66 14.28 -7.55
CA LEU A 162 -10.38 15.07 -8.75
C LEU A 162 -9.03 14.68 -9.38
N SER A 163 -7.98 14.56 -8.57
CA SER A 163 -6.66 14.17 -9.06
C SER A 163 -6.64 12.72 -9.55
N SER A 164 -7.38 11.83 -8.89
CA SER A 164 -7.53 10.44 -9.30
C SER A 164 -8.27 10.33 -10.63
N ALA A 165 -9.37 11.05 -10.79
CA ALA A 165 -10.15 11.04 -12.04
C ALA A 165 -9.33 11.55 -13.23
N LEU A 166 -8.55 12.64 -13.05
CA LEU A 166 -7.65 13.13 -14.09
C LEU A 166 -6.58 12.08 -14.44
N SER A 167 -5.97 11.47 -13.44
CA SER A 167 -4.94 10.44 -13.63
C SER A 167 -5.49 9.18 -14.31
N SER A 168 -6.69 8.75 -13.94
CA SER A 168 -7.40 7.63 -14.58
C SER A 168 -7.76 7.93 -16.01
N GLY A 169 -8.16 9.19 -16.32
CA GLY A 169 -8.42 9.64 -17.70
C GLY A 169 -7.17 9.58 -18.58
N ILE A 170 -6.01 10.03 -18.05
CA ILE A 170 -4.72 9.94 -18.74
C ILE A 170 -4.34 8.47 -18.99
N LEU A 171 -4.50 7.60 -17.97
CA LEU A 171 -4.24 6.17 -18.08
C LEU A 171 -5.15 5.54 -19.16
N LEU A 172 -6.46 5.81 -19.11
CA LEU A 172 -7.43 5.27 -20.06
C LEU A 172 -7.15 5.74 -21.49
N PHE A 173 -6.71 6.98 -21.67
CA PHE A 173 -6.27 7.46 -22.97
C PHE A 173 -5.06 6.66 -23.47
N GLY A 174 -4.07 6.39 -22.61
CA GLY A 174 -2.95 5.49 -22.95
C GLY A 174 -3.43 4.11 -23.37
N LEU A 175 -4.37 3.51 -22.62
CA LEU A 175 -4.96 2.21 -22.98
C LEU A 175 -5.72 2.24 -24.32
N SER A 176 -6.41 3.33 -24.64
CA SER A 176 -7.09 3.48 -25.91
C SER A 176 -6.11 3.51 -27.09
N LEU A 177 -4.95 4.15 -26.93
CA LEU A 177 -3.88 4.14 -27.93
C LEU A 177 -3.26 2.74 -28.09
N ILE A 178 -3.07 1.98 -26.99
CA ILE A 178 -2.65 0.58 -27.07
C ILE A 178 -3.66 -0.24 -27.87
N TYR A 179 -4.95 -0.15 -27.51
CA TYR A 179 -6.00 -0.85 -28.23
C TYR A 179 -6.05 -0.46 -29.73
N GLY A 180 -5.98 0.85 -30.04
CA GLY A 180 -5.99 1.34 -31.41
C GLY A 180 -4.82 0.84 -32.27
N THR A 181 -3.68 0.53 -31.66
CA THR A 181 -2.46 0.08 -32.38
C THR A 181 -2.29 -1.44 -32.39
N THR A 182 -2.85 -2.16 -31.42
CA THR A 182 -2.70 -3.62 -31.29
C THR A 182 -3.96 -4.39 -31.65
N GLY A 183 -5.14 -3.76 -31.64
CA GLY A 183 -6.43 -4.38 -31.92
C GLY A 183 -6.97 -5.26 -30.78
N SER A 184 -6.28 -5.37 -29.65
CA SER A 184 -6.69 -6.22 -28.52
C SER A 184 -6.49 -5.52 -27.18
N ILE A 185 -7.25 -5.97 -26.16
CA ILE A 185 -7.08 -5.56 -24.76
C ILE A 185 -6.45 -6.67 -23.90
N LEU A 186 -6.39 -7.90 -24.39
CA LEU A 186 -5.81 -9.06 -23.69
C LEU A 186 -4.29 -8.87 -23.54
N PHE A 187 -3.77 -9.14 -22.36
CA PHE A 187 -2.33 -8.95 -22.08
C PHE A 187 -1.44 -9.78 -22.98
N SER A 188 -1.83 -11.04 -23.30
CA SER A 188 -1.11 -11.91 -24.20
C SER A 188 -0.99 -11.31 -25.61
N ASP A 189 -2.10 -10.86 -26.17
CA ASP A 189 -2.14 -10.35 -27.54
C ASP A 189 -1.42 -9.03 -27.67
N VAL A 190 -1.63 -8.13 -26.68
CA VAL A 190 -0.93 -6.83 -26.64
C VAL A 190 0.57 -7.05 -26.53
N SER A 191 1.04 -7.96 -25.65
CA SER A 191 2.47 -8.26 -25.51
C SER A 191 3.11 -8.74 -26.83
N PHE A 192 2.37 -9.51 -27.61
CA PHE A 192 2.83 -10.00 -28.92
C PHE A 192 2.89 -8.89 -29.98
N ASN A 193 1.97 -7.91 -29.91
CA ASN A 193 1.82 -6.85 -30.90
C ASN A 193 2.50 -5.53 -30.54
N VAL A 194 3.06 -5.41 -29.31
CA VAL A 194 3.79 -4.19 -28.90
C VAL A 194 5.14 -4.12 -29.60
N THR A 195 5.38 -2.98 -30.24
CA THR A 195 6.61 -2.63 -30.93
C THR A 195 7.14 -1.27 -30.45
N ASN A 196 8.26 -0.82 -30.99
CA ASN A 196 8.80 0.53 -30.72
C ASN A 196 8.11 1.65 -31.52
N ALA A 197 6.88 1.46 -31.98
CA ALA A 197 6.15 2.50 -32.69
C ALA A 197 5.94 3.73 -31.79
N PRO A 198 6.14 4.96 -32.30
CA PRO A 198 6.05 6.18 -31.47
C PRO A 198 4.73 6.33 -30.71
N LEU A 199 3.63 5.91 -31.32
CA LEU A 199 2.31 5.97 -30.69
C LEU A 199 2.16 5.00 -29.52
N GLN A 200 2.77 3.81 -29.62
CA GLN A 200 2.79 2.83 -28.52
C GLN A 200 3.71 3.27 -27.38
N ILE A 201 4.85 3.89 -27.70
CA ILE A 201 5.72 4.51 -26.69
C ILE A 201 4.98 5.60 -25.92
N LEU A 202 4.27 6.48 -26.62
CA LEU A 202 3.44 7.52 -26.01
C LEU A 202 2.35 6.91 -25.11
N ALA A 203 1.69 5.84 -25.57
CA ALA A 203 0.67 5.13 -24.82
C ALA A 203 1.21 4.56 -23.50
N VAL A 204 2.41 3.95 -23.51
CA VAL A 204 3.05 3.42 -22.30
C VAL A 204 3.45 4.55 -21.34
N ILE A 205 3.88 5.71 -21.84
CA ILE A 205 4.16 6.88 -21.01
C ILE A 205 2.87 7.36 -20.31
N PHE A 206 1.74 7.42 -21.00
CA PHE A 206 0.45 7.76 -20.36
C PHE A 206 0.00 6.71 -19.36
N PHE A 207 0.17 5.42 -19.66
CA PHE A 207 -0.09 4.34 -18.72
C PHE A 207 0.76 4.49 -17.44
N ILE A 208 2.07 4.67 -17.59
CA ILE A 208 2.98 4.86 -16.45
C ILE A 208 2.60 6.12 -15.66
N SER A 209 2.21 7.22 -16.32
CA SER A 209 1.80 8.47 -15.66
C SER A 209 0.58 8.26 -14.75
N GLY A 210 -0.43 7.50 -15.21
CA GLY A 210 -1.59 7.16 -14.40
C GLY A 210 -1.25 6.25 -13.22
N MET A 211 -0.39 5.25 -13.43
CA MET A 211 0.09 4.40 -12.35
C MET A 211 1.01 5.14 -11.37
N ALA A 212 1.81 6.08 -11.86
CA ALA A 212 2.67 6.94 -11.05
C ALA A 212 1.87 7.76 -10.03
N PHE A 213 0.68 8.24 -10.39
CA PHE A 213 -0.24 8.89 -9.46
C PHE A 213 -0.64 7.95 -8.32
N LYS A 214 -1.05 6.71 -8.62
CA LYS A 214 -1.49 5.73 -7.60
C LYS A 214 -0.38 5.36 -6.61
N ILE A 215 0.86 5.30 -7.10
CA ILE A 215 2.04 4.99 -6.28
C ILE A 215 2.61 6.25 -5.61
N SER A 216 2.15 7.44 -5.99
CA SER A 216 2.65 8.76 -5.54
C SER A 216 4.07 9.06 -6.01
N LEU A 217 4.41 8.77 -7.26
CA LEU A 217 5.71 9.13 -7.84
C LEU A 217 5.74 10.60 -8.24
N VAL A 218 6.91 11.23 -8.15
CA VAL A 218 7.13 12.59 -8.64
C VAL A 218 7.11 12.58 -10.18
N PRO A 219 6.38 13.50 -10.83
CA PRO A 219 5.69 14.69 -10.29
C PRO A 219 4.22 14.45 -9.84
N PHE A 220 3.69 13.26 -9.93
CA PHE A 220 2.28 12.93 -9.67
C PHE A 220 1.95 12.75 -8.17
N HIS A 221 2.80 13.19 -7.25
CA HIS A 221 2.74 12.97 -5.81
C HIS A 221 1.99 14.05 -5.00
N LEU A 222 1.63 15.17 -5.61
CA LEU A 222 1.19 16.40 -4.91
C LEU A 222 -0.03 16.18 -4.00
N TRP A 223 -0.91 15.25 -4.35
CA TRP A 223 -2.09 14.91 -3.56
C TRP A 223 -1.76 14.22 -2.22
N THR A 224 -0.64 13.49 -2.16
CA THR A 224 -0.37 12.52 -1.11
C THR A 224 -0.27 13.15 0.29
N ALA A 225 0.48 14.23 0.43
CA ALA A 225 0.69 14.87 1.73
C ALA A 225 -0.60 15.47 2.29
N ASP A 226 -1.39 16.12 1.45
CA ASP A 226 -2.64 16.77 1.85
C ASP A 226 -3.72 15.74 2.17
N VAL A 227 -3.85 14.70 1.35
CA VAL A 227 -4.81 13.61 1.58
C VAL A 227 -4.45 12.83 2.85
N TYR A 228 -3.16 12.55 3.08
CA TYR A 228 -2.75 11.84 4.29
C TYR A 228 -2.98 12.67 5.55
N GLU A 229 -2.75 13.98 5.51
CA GLU A 229 -3.03 14.85 6.65
C GLU A 229 -4.53 14.94 6.96
N GLY A 230 -5.38 15.11 5.94
CA GLY A 230 -6.81 15.33 6.11
C GLY A 230 -7.63 14.07 6.40
N SER A 231 -7.21 12.91 5.88
CA SER A 231 -7.91 11.64 6.09
C SER A 231 -7.82 11.14 7.54
N PRO A 232 -8.74 10.29 8.02
CA PRO A 232 -8.54 9.55 9.27
C PRO A 232 -7.23 8.75 9.22
N THR A 233 -6.46 8.70 10.33
CA THR A 233 -5.10 8.08 10.30
C THR A 233 -5.12 6.61 9.89
N ASN A 234 -6.17 5.85 10.22
CA ASN A 234 -6.32 4.46 9.78
C ASN A 234 -6.55 4.35 8.26
N VAL A 235 -7.29 5.30 7.67
CA VAL A 235 -7.45 5.39 6.22
C VAL A 235 -6.14 5.82 5.56
N THR A 236 -5.39 6.74 6.18
CA THR A 236 -4.05 7.12 5.74
C THR A 236 -3.11 5.91 5.70
N SER A 237 -3.15 5.05 6.72
CA SER A 237 -2.40 3.79 6.75
C SER A 237 -2.74 2.91 5.55
N TYR A 238 -4.02 2.78 5.22
CA TYR A 238 -4.51 2.00 4.10
C TYR A 238 -3.99 2.55 2.75
N PHE A 239 -4.07 3.86 2.54
CA PHE A 239 -3.48 4.52 1.37
C PHE A 239 -2.00 4.21 1.23
N SER A 240 -1.28 4.33 2.35
CA SER A 240 0.18 4.27 2.37
C SER A 240 0.74 2.90 1.99
N VAL A 241 0.09 1.81 2.39
CA VAL A 241 0.63 0.46 2.21
C VAL A 241 -0.22 -0.42 1.29
N ILE A 242 -1.54 -0.43 1.46
CA ILE A 242 -2.40 -1.36 0.72
C ILE A 242 -2.61 -0.88 -0.71
N SER A 243 -3.09 0.35 -0.87
CA SER A 243 -3.32 0.94 -2.19
C SER A 243 -2.03 1.06 -3.01
N LYS A 244 -0.94 1.56 -2.40
CA LYS A 244 0.37 1.65 -3.07
C LYS A 244 0.97 0.29 -3.37
N GLY A 245 0.85 -0.67 -2.45
CA GLY A 245 1.33 -2.04 -2.65
C GLY A 245 0.65 -2.71 -3.84
N ALA A 246 -0.68 -2.66 -3.91
CA ALA A 246 -1.44 -3.20 -5.02
C ALA A 246 -1.07 -2.53 -6.36
N ALA A 247 -0.97 -1.18 -6.38
CA ALA A 247 -0.57 -0.45 -7.57
C ALA A 247 0.87 -0.79 -8.01
N SER A 248 1.79 -0.96 -7.06
CA SER A 248 3.18 -1.37 -7.35
C SER A 248 3.26 -2.77 -7.94
N PHE A 249 2.48 -3.72 -7.40
CA PHE A 249 2.39 -5.08 -7.94
C PHE A 249 1.86 -5.07 -9.37
N MET A 250 0.82 -4.30 -9.64
CA MET A 250 0.24 -4.24 -10.98
C MET A 250 1.11 -3.53 -11.99
N LEU A 251 1.74 -2.41 -11.61
CA LEU A 251 2.73 -1.75 -12.48
C LEU A 251 3.83 -2.75 -12.87
N MET A 252 4.37 -3.47 -11.90
CA MET A 252 5.40 -4.48 -12.13
C MET A 252 4.91 -5.60 -13.05
N LEU A 253 3.74 -6.19 -12.78
CA LEU A 253 3.18 -7.29 -13.57
C LEU A 253 2.92 -6.88 -15.02
N ILE A 254 2.32 -5.70 -15.25
CA ILE A 254 2.01 -5.24 -16.60
C ILE A 254 3.29 -4.89 -17.37
N LEU A 255 4.27 -4.24 -16.74
CA LEU A 255 5.55 -3.96 -17.39
C LEU A 255 6.30 -5.24 -17.77
N PHE A 256 6.25 -6.27 -16.94
CA PHE A 256 6.97 -7.52 -17.18
C PHE A 256 6.23 -8.47 -18.13
N LYS A 257 4.89 -8.49 -18.13
CA LYS A 257 4.10 -9.36 -18.99
C LYS A 257 3.75 -8.74 -20.34
N VAL A 258 3.39 -7.45 -20.33
CA VAL A 258 2.80 -6.80 -21.50
C VAL A 258 3.82 -5.93 -22.23
N PHE A 259 4.57 -5.11 -21.51
CA PHE A 259 5.49 -4.12 -22.08
C PHE A 259 6.96 -4.57 -22.05
N TYR A 260 7.22 -5.85 -21.81
CA TYR A 260 8.58 -6.41 -21.86
C TYR A 260 9.31 -6.15 -23.19
N PRO A 261 8.64 -6.25 -24.38
CA PRO A 261 9.31 -5.99 -25.66
C PRO A 261 9.91 -4.58 -25.80
N ILE A 262 9.39 -3.61 -25.07
CA ILE A 262 9.87 -2.22 -25.06
C ILE A 262 10.51 -1.82 -23.72
N MET A 263 11.15 -2.77 -23.07
CA MET A 263 11.74 -2.63 -21.74
C MET A 263 12.68 -1.41 -21.62
N HIS A 264 13.50 -1.16 -22.62
CA HIS A 264 14.43 -0.03 -22.64
C HIS A 264 13.73 1.34 -22.53
N VAL A 265 12.50 1.46 -23.04
CA VAL A 265 11.70 2.71 -22.97
C VAL A 265 11.26 2.97 -21.53
N TRP A 266 10.53 2.02 -20.94
CA TRP A 266 9.98 2.24 -19.61
C TRP A 266 11.06 2.20 -18.52
N GLN A 267 12.18 1.52 -18.71
CA GLN A 267 13.33 1.60 -17.80
C GLN A 267 13.87 3.02 -17.68
N ASN A 268 14.06 3.74 -18.81
CA ASN A 268 14.53 5.12 -18.81
C ASN A 268 13.56 6.07 -18.10
N VAL A 269 12.25 5.87 -18.31
CA VAL A 269 11.20 6.64 -17.62
C VAL A 269 11.26 6.37 -16.12
N LEU A 270 11.27 5.11 -15.71
CA LEU A 270 11.31 4.73 -14.29
C LEU A 270 12.61 5.15 -13.60
N TYR A 271 13.74 5.15 -14.32
CA TYR A 271 15.02 5.64 -13.81
C TYR A 271 14.91 7.10 -13.35
N THR A 272 14.38 7.96 -14.22
CA THR A 272 14.19 9.38 -13.91
C THR A 272 13.19 9.60 -12.79
N LEU A 273 12.03 8.89 -12.85
CA LEU A 273 10.99 8.99 -11.81
C LEU A 273 11.49 8.49 -10.44
N SER A 274 12.31 7.43 -10.42
CA SER A 274 12.88 6.89 -9.18
C SER A 274 13.78 7.91 -8.49
N ILE A 275 14.72 8.52 -9.21
CA ILE A 275 15.60 9.56 -8.65
C ILE A 275 14.79 10.74 -8.14
N ALA A 276 13.91 11.29 -8.98
CA ALA A 276 13.10 12.44 -8.60
C ALA A 276 12.24 12.15 -7.36
N THR A 277 11.66 10.95 -7.30
CA THR A 277 10.78 10.54 -6.19
C THR A 277 11.54 10.37 -4.88
N MET A 278 12.71 9.73 -4.90
CA MET A 278 13.56 9.60 -3.72
C MET A 278 14.04 10.96 -3.22
N VAL A 279 14.54 11.82 -4.10
CA VAL A 279 15.10 13.12 -3.73
C VAL A 279 14.02 14.05 -3.18
N VAL A 280 12.93 14.24 -3.92
CA VAL A 280 11.84 15.14 -3.52
C VAL A 280 11.16 14.62 -2.23
N GLY A 281 10.85 13.32 -2.15
CA GLY A 281 10.25 12.72 -0.95
C GLY A 281 11.10 12.98 0.29
N ASN A 282 12.41 12.74 0.22
CA ASN A 282 13.32 12.94 1.35
C ASN A 282 13.50 14.41 1.72
N LEU A 283 13.68 15.32 0.74
CA LEU A 283 13.86 16.75 1.01
C LEU A 283 12.63 17.36 1.68
N PHE A 284 11.44 16.99 1.23
CA PHE A 284 10.21 17.50 1.84
C PHE A 284 9.92 16.87 3.21
N ALA A 285 10.28 15.59 3.43
CA ALA A 285 10.15 14.94 4.74
C ALA A 285 10.92 15.70 5.84
N LEU A 286 12.12 16.18 5.53
CA LEU A 286 12.98 16.94 6.47
C LEU A 286 12.30 18.19 7.07
N ARG A 287 11.37 18.79 6.37
CA ARG A 287 10.71 20.04 6.77
C ARG A 287 9.35 19.85 7.46
N GLN A 288 8.86 18.61 7.54
CA GLN A 288 7.53 18.37 8.10
C GLN A 288 7.55 18.40 9.63
N LYS A 289 6.51 19.02 10.19
CA LYS A 289 6.25 19.04 11.63
C LYS A 289 5.05 18.16 12.02
N ASN A 290 4.12 17.91 11.10
CA ASN A 290 2.99 17.02 11.31
C ASN A 290 3.39 15.58 11.01
N MET A 291 3.16 14.64 11.94
CA MET A 291 3.56 13.24 11.82
C MET A 291 2.93 12.55 10.61
N LYS A 292 1.69 12.85 10.24
CA LYS A 292 1.03 12.26 9.07
C LYS A 292 1.64 12.76 7.77
N ARG A 293 1.92 14.06 7.66
CA ARG A 293 2.62 14.62 6.48
C ARG A 293 4.06 14.13 6.39
N PHE A 294 4.73 13.99 7.51
CA PHE A 294 6.06 13.42 7.60
C PHE A 294 6.08 11.99 7.04
N LEU A 295 5.19 11.12 7.53
CA LEU A 295 5.06 9.75 7.02
C LEU A 295 4.57 9.71 5.55
N ALA A 296 3.82 10.71 5.08
CA ALA A 296 3.43 10.83 3.68
C ALA A 296 4.64 11.04 2.77
N PHE A 297 5.51 12.01 3.07
CA PHE A 297 6.73 12.24 2.28
C PHE A 297 7.73 11.10 2.41
N SER A 298 7.83 10.50 3.60
CA SER A 298 8.53 9.24 3.79
C SER A 298 8.01 8.15 2.84
N SER A 299 6.70 7.98 2.72
CA SER A 299 6.09 6.99 1.84
C SER A 299 6.30 7.29 0.34
N ILE A 300 6.44 8.56 -0.04
CA ILE A 300 6.85 8.97 -1.39
C ILE A 300 8.27 8.50 -1.65
N ALA A 301 9.21 8.78 -0.75
CA ALA A 301 10.59 8.32 -0.89
C ALA A 301 10.69 6.78 -0.98
N GLN A 302 9.91 6.02 -0.18
CA GLN A 302 9.87 4.56 -0.26
C GLN A 302 9.34 4.05 -1.60
N ALA A 303 8.37 4.75 -2.22
CA ALA A 303 7.91 4.42 -3.56
C ALA A 303 9.04 4.57 -4.61
N GLY A 304 9.93 5.54 -4.45
CA GLY A 304 11.14 5.68 -5.28
C GLY A 304 12.08 4.47 -5.16
N PHE A 305 12.24 3.89 -3.96
CA PHE A 305 13.02 2.65 -3.78
C PHE A 305 12.33 1.43 -4.43
N ILE A 306 11.01 1.32 -4.39
CA ILE A 306 10.27 0.23 -5.06
C ILE A 306 10.58 0.20 -6.57
N LEU A 307 10.69 1.37 -7.20
CA LEU A 307 11.00 1.46 -8.63
C LEU A 307 12.35 0.84 -9.01
N LEU A 308 13.33 0.82 -8.08
CA LEU A 308 14.61 0.16 -8.36
C LEU A 308 14.40 -1.32 -8.71
N GLY A 309 13.57 -2.02 -7.93
CA GLY A 309 13.30 -3.44 -8.20
C GLY A 309 12.43 -3.66 -9.45
N ILE A 310 11.44 -2.78 -9.69
CA ILE A 310 10.60 -2.86 -10.90
C ILE A 310 11.44 -2.65 -12.15
N MET A 311 12.37 -1.70 -12.13
CA MET A 311 13.19 -1.32 -13.28
C MET A 311 14.13 -2.43 -13.73
N VAL A 312 14.49 -3.37 -12.85
CA VAL A 312 15.38 -4.50 -13.17
C VAL A 312 14.78 -5.41 -14.26
N GLY A 313 13.45 -5.53 -14.33
CA GLY A 313 12.77 -6.32 -15.35
C GLY A 313 13.09 -7.83 -15.28
N SER A 314 13.43 -8.35 -14.10
CA SER A 314 13.82 -9.74 -13.91
C SER A 314 13.15 -10.35 -12.67
N LYS A 315 13.24 -11.69 -12.57
CA LYS A 315 12.79 -12.45 -11.39
C LYS A 315 13.34 -11.88 -10.08
N LEU A 316 14.63 -11.55 -10.03
CA LEU A 316 15.28 -11.01 -8.84
C LEU A 316 14.67 -9.66 -8.43
N GLY A 317 14.41 -8.79 -9.40
CA GLY A 317 13.74 -7.52 -9.18
C GLY A 317 12.32 -7.71 -8.63
N MET A 318 11.54 -8.63 -9.23
CA MET A 318 10.19 -8.98 -8.78
C MET A 318 10.18 -9.48 -7.34
N THR A 319 11.03 -10.45 -7.01
CA THR A 319 11.17 -10.99 -5.65
C THR A 319 11.49 -9.88 -4.64
N SER A 320 12.43 -9.00 -5.00
CA SER A 320 12.84 -7.88 -4.15
C SER A 320 11.72 -6.88 -3.90
N VAL A 321 10.91 -6.57 -4.92
CA VAL A 321 9.75 -5.68 -4.79
C VAL A 321 8.68 -6.29 -3.86
N ILE A 322 8.32 -7.56 -4.07
CA ILE A 322 7.29 -8.21 -3.25
C ILE A 322 7.72 -8.29 -1.80
N TYR A 323 8.97 -8.71 -1.55
CA TYR A 323 9.52 -8.76 -0.21
C TYR A 323 9.59 -7.37 0.44
N PHE A 324 10.01 -6.35 -0.31
CA PHE A 324 10.06 -4.98 0.20
C PHE A 324 8.67 -4.45 0.56
N VAL A 325 7.65 -4.68 -0.28
CA VAL A 325 6.26 -4.27 0.02
C VAL A 325 5.76 -4.95 1.28
N LEU A 326 6.04 -6.25 1.47
CA LEU A 326 5.68 -6.99 2.67
C LEU A 326 6.33 -6.38 3.93
N VAL A 327 7.63 -6.10 3.88
CA VAL A 327 8.37 -5.43 4.97
C VAL A 327 7.82 -4.03 5.24
N TYR A 328 7.52 -3.28 4.17
CA TYR A 328 6.99 -1.94 4.25
C TYR A 328 5.61 -1.90 4.91
N ILE A 329 4.74 -2.90 4.66
CA ILE A 329 3.44 -3.04 5.34
C ILE A 329 3.64 -3.05 6.86
N PHE A 330 4.45 -3.93 7.40
CA PHE A 330 4.64 -4.05 8.84
C PHE A 330 5.29 -2.80 9.46
N SER A 331 6.31 -2.27 8.80
CA SER A 331 7.06 -1.10 9.29
C SER A 331 6.19 0.16 9.30
N ASN A 332 5.45 0.39 8.23
CA ASN A 332 4.64 1.58 8.10
C ASN A 332 3.37 1.52 8.95
N LEU A 333 2.72 0.33 9.03
CA LEU A 333 1.57 0.14 9.92
C LEU A 333 1.97 0.22 11.40
N GLY A 334 3.19 -0.16 11.76
CA GLY A 334 3.72 0.07 13.10
C GLY A 334 3.84 1.58 13.40
N ALA A 335 4.38 2.36 12.48
CA ALA A 335 4.51 3.81 12.64
C ALA A 335 3.14 4.52 12.68
N PHE A 336 2.29 4.31 11.66
CA PHE A 336 0.96 4.92 11.63
C PHE A 336 0.05 4.42 12.75
N GLY A 337 0.18 3.17 13.17
CA GLY A 337 -0.59 2.61 14.28
C GLY A 337 -0.29 3.33 15.61
N VAL A 338 0.98 3.66 15.88
CA VAL A 338 1.34 4.47 17.05
C VAL A 338 0.81 5.89 16.91
N VAL A 339 0.94 6.51 15.74
CA VAL A 339 0.38 7.86 15.48
C VAL A 339 -1.13 7.85 15.66
N ALA A 340 -1.85 6.85 15.14
CA ALA A 340 -3.29 6.71 15.31
C ALA A 340 -3.69 6.53 16.78
N ALA A 341 -2.94 5.73 17.55
CA ALA A 341 -3.21 5.53 18.98
C ALA A 341 -3.05 6.84 19.75
N ILE A 342 -2.01 7.63 19.49
CA ILE A 342 -1.78 8.94 20.13
C ILE A 342 -2.85 9.95 19.69
N GLU A 343 -3.13 10.07 18.38
CA GLU A 343 -4.18 10.96 17.87
C GLU A 343 -5.55 10.63 18.49
N ASN A 344 -5.90 9.35 18.56
CA ASN A 344 -7.20 8.92 19.10
C ASN A 344 -7.39 9.27 20.57
N TYR A 345 -6.32 9.24 21.35
CA TYR A 345 -6.39 9.50 22.78
C TYR A 345 -6.20 10.99 23.13
N THR A 346 -5.32 11.72 22.40
CA THR A 346 -4.92 13.07 22.78
C THR A 346 -5.22 14.13 21.73
N GLY A 347 -5.52 13.74 20.48
CA GLY A 347 -5.63 14.66 19.34
C GLY A 347 -4.30 15.21 18.82
N LYS A 348 -3.17 14.85 19.44
CA LYS A 348 -1.83 15.38 19.13
C LYS A 348 -1.22 14.73 17.89
N LEU A 349 -0.70 15.56 16.97
CA LEU A 349 -0.11 15.12 15.70
C LEU A 349 1.21 15.84 15.37
N SER A 350 1.60 16.87 16.12
CA SER A 350 2.87 17.56 15.89
C SER A 350 4.04 16.70 16.36
N MET A 351 5.17 16.74 15.65
CA MET A 351 6.39 16.04 16.06
C MET A 351 6.87 16.50 17.44
N ASP A 352 6.66 17.77 17.79
CA ASP A 352 7.02 18.34 19.10
C ASP A 352 6.19 17.74 20.25
N ASP A 353 4.96 17.28 19.96
CA ASP A 353 4.11 16.60 20.94
C ASP A 353 4.71 15.25 21.38
N TYR A 354 5.58 14.65 20.56
CA TYR A 354 6.24 13.37 20.86
C TYR A 354 7.49 13.54 21.72
N ASN A 355 7.91 14.79 22.06
CA ASN A 355 9.03 15.03 22.95
C ASN A 355 8.79 14.38 24.32
N GLY A 356 9.75 13.53 24.75
CA GLY A 356 9.70 12.84 26.03
C GLY A 356 8.68 11.67 26.09
N LEU A 357 8.11 11.24 24.97
CA LEU A 357 7.07 10.19 24.92
C LEU A 357 7.51 8.88 25.61
N TYR A 358 8.79 8.53 25.57
CA TYR A 358 9.31 7.34 26.21
C TYR A 358 9.07 7.32 27.73
N ARG A 359 9.06 8.48 28.39
CA ARG A 359 8.85 8.56 29.84
C ARG A 359 7.43 8.24 30.26
N THR A 360 6.45 8.52 29.41
CA THR A 360 5.03 8.33 29.70
C THR A 360 4.46 7.08 29.04
N ASN A 361 4.89 6.77 27.83
CA ASN A 361 4.37 5.67 27.00
C ASN A 361 5.52 4.84 26.37
N PRO A 362 6.34 4.12 27.17
CA PRO A 362 7.57 3.48 26.71
C PRO A 362 7.32 2.43 25.61
N LYS A 363 6.25 1.63 25.72
CA LYS A 363 5.93 0.59 24.73
C LYS A 363 5.60 1.15 23.35
N LEU A 364 4.84 2.25 23.30
CA LEU A 364 4.52 2.94 22.04
C LEU A 364 5.77 3.58 21.44
N SER A 365 6.63 4.18 22.27
CA SER A 365 7.89 4.77 21.81
C SER A 365 8.85 3.73 21.23
N LEU A 366 8.98 2.57 21.90
CA LEU A 366 9.80 1.46 21.40
C LEU A 366 9.27 0.90 20.07
N LEU A 367 7.94 0.76 19.92
CA LEU A 367 7.36 0.32 18.67
C LEU A 367 7.57 1.34 17.54
N LEU A 368 7.37 2.63 17.83
CA LEU A 368 7.61 3.68 16.83
C LEU A 368 9.09 3.73 16.43
N MET A 369 10.01 3.61 17.40
CA MET A 369 11.44 3.51 17.12
C MET A 369 11.77 2.29 16.24
N LEU A 370 11.27 1.11 16.57
CA LEU A 370 11.44 -0.10 15.76
C LEU A 370 10.94 0.10 14.33
N SER A 371 9.77 0.71 14.20
CA SER A 371 9.12 0.96 12.90
C SER A 371 9.93 1.93 12.05
N VAL A 372 10.38 3.07 12.62
CA VAL A 372 11.18 4.05 11.86
C VAL A 372 12.60 3.55 11.59
N PHE A 373 13.19 2.69 12.44
CA PHE A 373 14.46 2.02 12.15
C PHE A 373 14.32 1.04 11.00
N SER A 374 13.21 0.32 10.93
CA SER A 374 12.91 -0.54 9.79
C SER A 374 12.72 0.29 8.51
N LEU A 375 11.96 1.38 8.53
CA LEU A 375 11.80 2.28 7.38
C LEU A 375 13.13 2.92 6.94
N ALA A 376 14.00 3.24 7.88
CA ALA A 376 15.36 3.72 7.60
C ALA A 376 16.24 2.65 6.93
N GLY A 377 16.05 1.40 7.31
CA GLY A 377 16.88 0.27 6.84
C GLY A 377 18.10 0.03 7.74
N ILE A 378 17.93 0.15 9.06
CA ILE A 378 19.01 -0.12 10.04
C ILE A 378 19.03 -1.62 10.36
N PRO A 379 20.20 -2.31 10.27
CA PRO A 379 20.31 -3.69 10.77
C PRO A 379 20.00 -3.78 12.28
N PRO A 380 19.45 -4.87 12.77
CA PRO A 380 19.09 -6.12 12.10
C PRO A 380 17.61 -6.22 11.69
N VAL A 381 16.87 -5.11 11.63
CA VAL A 381 15.43 -5.15 11.34
C VAL A 381 15.12 -5.35 9.84
N ALA A 382 13.92 -5.84 9.55
CA ALA A 382 13.49 -6.27 8.22
C ALA A 382 13.73 -5.25 7.09
N GLY A 383 13.58 -3.95 7.37
CA GLY A 383 13.76 -2.89 6.39
C GLY A 383 15.15 -2.81 5.77
N PHE A 384 16.18 -3.21 6.53
CA PHE A 384 17.53 -3.34 5.99
C PHE A 384 17.57 -4.37 4.85
N PHE A 385 17.07 -5.57 5.10
CA PHE A 385 17.04 -6.63 4.09
C PHE A 385 16.18 -6.25 2.87
N GLY A 386 15.04 -5.59 3.11
CA GLY A 386 14.19 -5.10 2.03
C GLY A 386 14.94 -4.15 1.09
N LYS A 387 15.63 -3.13 1.61
CA LYS A 387 16.44 -2.21 0.82
C LYS A 387 17.66 -2.90 0.20
N PHE A 388 18.33 -3.77 0.96
CA PHE A 388 19.48 -4.53 0.49
C PHE A 388 19.15 -5.34 -0.76
N PHE A 389 18.03 -6.08 -0.78
CA PHE A 389 17.62 -6.85 -1.94
C PHE A 389 17.23 -5.99 -3.13
N LEU A 390 16.60 -4.83 -2.92
CA LEU A 390 16.32 -3.87 -3.99
C LEU A 390 17.62 -3.31 -4.61
N PHE A 391 18.60 -2.95 -3.77
CA PHE A 391 19.87 -2.39 -4.23
C PHE A 391 20.70 -3.44 -4.95
N THR A 392 20.79 -4.65 -4.43
CA THR A 392 21.53 -5.74 -5.07
C THR A 392 20.87 -6.16 -6.39
N SER A 393 19.55 -6.20 -6.48
CA SER A 393 18.85 -6.48 -7.74
C SER A 393 19.14 -5.41 -8.81
N ALA A 394 19.10 -4.12 -8.44
CA ALA A 394 19.40 -3.03 -9.35
C ALA A 394 20.90 -3.02 -9.76
N ALA A 395 21.81 -3.30 -8.83
CA ALA A 395 23.24 -3.42 -9.11
C ALA A 395 23.55 -4.58 -10.07
N SER A 396 22.91 -5.74 -9.88
CA SER A 396 23.09 -6.89 -10.78
C SER A 396 22.61 -6.63 -12.21
N ALA A 397 21.69 -5.67 -12.39
CA ALA A 397 21.24 -5.19 -13.70
C ALA A 397 22.10 -4.04 -14.27
N GLY A 398 23.19 -3.65 -13.59
CA GLY A 398 24.12 -2.61 -14.06
C GLY A 398 23.73 -1.17 -13.69
N PHE A 399 22.69 -0.95 -12.90
CA PHE A 399 22.23 0.40 -12.51
C PHE A 399 23.02 0.99 -11.33
N TYR A 400 24.35 0.93 -11.38
CA TYR A 400 25.23 1.34 -10.27
C TYR A 400 25.06 2.79 -9.83
N TRP A 401 24.91 3.73 -10.77
CA TRP A 401 24.67 5.14 -10.44
C TRP A 401 23.34 5.37 -9.70
N LEU A 402 22.31 4.65 -10.12
CA LEU A 402 21.02 4.73 -9.44
C LEU A 402 21.09 4.16 -8.02
N VAL A 403 21.80 3.04 -7.84
CA VAL A 403 22.04 2.46 -6.51
C VAL A 403 22.84 3.43 -5.64
N PHE A 404 23.86 4.08 -6.17
CA PHE A 404 24.62 5.11 -5.44
C PHE A 404 23.71 6.25 -4.96
N ILE A 405 22.86 6.80 -5.84
CA ILE A 405 21.88 7.83 -5.49
C ILE A 405 20.88 7.31 -4.45
N ALA A 406 20.45 6.06 -4.57
CA ALA A 406 19.52 5.45 -3.63
C ALA A 406 20.15 5.29 -2.23
N VAL A 407 21.40 4.90 -2.12
CA VAL A 407 22.14 4.80 -0.84
C VAL A 407 22.28 6.18 -0.20
N LEU A 408 22.62 7.22 -0.96
CA LEU A 408 22.65 8.60 -0.44
C LEU A 408 21.28 9.04 0.09
N ASN A 409 20.21 8.74 -0.66
CA ASN A 409 18.83 9.04 -0.23
C ASN A 409 18.42 8.23 1.00
N ALA A 410 18.86 6.97 1.14
CA ALA A 410 18.65 6.17 2.33
C ALA A 410 19.34 6.81 3.55
N THR A 411 20.54 7.35 3.39
CA THR A 411 21.26 8.08 4.45
C THR A 411 20.52 9.35 4.87
N VAL A 412 19.98 10.12 3.91
CA VAL A 412 19.13 11.28 4.24
C VAL A 412 17.87 10.84 4.99
N SER A 413 17.25 9.72 4.59
CA SER A 413 16.07 9.20 5.29
C SER A 413 16.38 8.78 6.73
N LEU A 414 17.53 8.21 6.98
CA LEU A 414 18.01 7.86 8.32
C LEU A 414 18.01 9.09 9.25
N TYR A 415 18.52 10.21 8.76
CA TYR A 415 18.61 11.43 9.57
C TYR A 415 17.24 11.88 10.09
N TYR A 416 16.24 12.01 9.24
CA TYR A 416 14.93 12.48 9.70
C TYR A 416 14.17 11.46 10.56
N TYR A 417 14.38 10.16 10.37
CA TYR A 417 13.83 9.16 11.28
C TYR A 417 14.49 9.23 12.66
N LEU A 418 15.79 9.49 12.72
CA LEU A 418 16.50 9.72 13.99
C LEU A 418 16.01 10.97 14.71
N LEU A 419 15.52 12.02 14.02
CA LEU A 419 14.89 13.16 14.65
C LEU A 419 13.62 12.78 15.43
N VAL A 420 12.80 11.86 14.91
CA VAL A 420 11.64 11.31 15.65
C VAL A 420 12.08 10.54 16.87
N VAL A 421 13.11 9.73 16.77
CA VAL A 421 13.68 8.99 17.91
C VAL A 421 14.24 9.95 18.95
N LYS A 422 14.99 10.97 18.52
CA LYS A 422 15.51 12.02 19.38
C LYS A 422 14.37 12.73 20.15
N ALA A 423 13.28 13.06 19.47
CA ALA A 423 12.11 13.67 20.11
C ALA A 423 11.58 12.77 21.25
N MET A 424 11.37 11.49 20.99
CA MET A 424 10.79 10.57 21.96
C MET A 424 11.68 10.25 23.16
N PHE A 425 12.98 10.10 22.96
CA PHE A 425 13.90 9.55 23.96
C PHE A 425 14.79 10.61 24.65
N ILE A 426 15.15 11.67 23.93
CA ILE A 426 16.16 12.66 24.39
C ILE A 426 15.51 13.98 24.79
N ASN A 427 14.63 14.52 23.95
CA ASN A 427 14.03 15.80 24.20
C ASN A 427 13.12 15.78 25.43
N LYS A 428 13.10 16.90 26.17
CA LYS A 428 12.18 17.10 27.29
C LYS A 428 10.93 17.81 26.80
N ASN A 429 9.82 17.56 27.47
CA ASN A 429 8.55 18.27 27.27
C ASN A 429 7.91 18.52 28.63
N ASP A 430 7.56 19.76 28.92
CA ASP A 430 6.90 20.15 30.17
C ASP A 430 5.44 19.69 30.20
N ASN A 431 4.83 19.45 29.03
CA ASN A 431 3.46 18.95 28.90
C ASN A 431 3.42 17.69 27.96
N PRO A 432 4.02 16.57 28.39
CA PRO A 432 4.12 15.37 27.57
C PRO A 432 2.74 14.75 27.31
N VAL A 433 2.68 13.85 26.33
CA VAL A 433 1.51 12.97 26.12
C VAL A 433 1.25 12.21 27.42
N PRO A 434 0.05 12.27 28.01
CA PRO A 434 -0.26 11.57 29.25
C PRO A 434 -0.12 10.05 29.07
N THR A 435 0.13 9.34 30.17
CA THR A 435 0.15 7.88 30.16
C THR A 435 -1.25 7.35 29.89
N PHE A 436 -1.40 6.49 28.89
CA PHE A 436 -2.66 5.83 28.56
C PHE A 436 -2.45 4.36 28.18
N LYS A 437 -3.52 3.59 28.26
CA LYS A 437 -3.55 2.20 27.79
C LYS A 437 -4.50 2.10 26.60
N SER A 438 -3.96 1.73 25.43
CA SER A 438 -4.81 1.36 24.29
C SER A 438 -5.65 0.12 24.64
N ASP A 439 -6.78 -0.05 23.96
CA ASP A 439 -7.58 -1.24 24.04
C ASP A 439 -6.81 -2.50 23.57
N MET A 440 -7.34 -3.69 23.90
CA MET A 440 -6.66 -4.95 23.62
C MET A 440 -6.57 -5.23 22.11
N VAL A 441 -7.57 -4.85 21.34
CA VAL A 441 -7.65 -5.12 19.89
C VAL A 441 -6.60 -4.26 19.16
N THR A 442 -6.56 -2.96 19.46
CA THR A 442 -5.53 -2.04 18.91
C THR A 442 -4.13 -2.51 19.28
N ARG A 443 -3.92 -2.97 20.53
CA ARG A 443 -2.62 -3.53 20.94
C ARG A 443 -2.23 -4.78 20.18
N ALA A 444 -3.18 -5.66 19.87
CA ALA A 444 -2.91 -6.83 19.03
C ALA A 444 -2.43 -6.42 17.64
N GLY A 445 -3.06 -5.44 16.99
CA GLY A 445 -2.60 -4.91 15.70
C GLY A 445 -1.20 -4.28 15.75
N LEU A 446 -0.88 -3.56 16.84
CA LEU A 446 0.45 -3.00 17.05
C LEU A 446 1.51 -4.08 17.28
N LEU A 447 1.18 -5.11 18.05
CA LEU A 447 2.09 -6.26 18.30
C LEU A 447 2.33 -7.06 17.02
N LEU A 448 1.30 -7.28 16.19
CA LEU A 448 1.47 -7.93 14.89
C LEU A 448 2.42 -7.14 13.98
N SER A 449 2.33 -5.80 13.98
CA SER A 449 3.29 -4.97 13.24
C SER A 449 4.72 -5.16 13.73
N ALA A 450 4.93 -5.14 15.05
CA ALA A 450 6.25 -5.39 15.65
C ALA A 450 6.79 -6.80 15.34
N ALA A 451 5.94 -7.82 15.52
CA ALA A 451 6.30 -9.21 15.23
C ALA A 451 6.69 -9.41 13.76
N GLY A 452 5.94 -8.81 12.83
CA GLY A 452 6.26 -8.88 11.41
C GLY A 452 7.62 -8.27 11.06
N ILE A 453 7.98 -7.12 11.68
CA ILE A 453 9.29 -6.51 11.48
C ILE A 453 10.42 -7.46 11.94
N PHE A 454 10.26 -8.14 13.06
CA PHE A 454 11.27 -9.10 13.56
C PHE A 454 11.27 -10.39 12.71
N ILE A 455 10.11 -10.99 12.47
CA ILE A 455 10.01 -12.25 11.70
C ILE A 455 10.65 -12.08 10.32
N LEU A 456 10.30 -11.03 9.59
CA LEU A 456 10.87 -10.78 8.27
C LEU A 456 12.37 -10.42 8.31
N GLY A 457 12.86 -9.86 9.43
CA GLY A 457 14.28 -9.56 9.60
C GLY A 457 15.15 -10.79 9.88
N PHE A 458 14.59 -11.84 10.48
CA PHE A 458 15.36 -13.02 10.91
C PHE A 458 15.04 -14.31 10.15
N TRP A 459 13.93 -14.36 9.42
CA TRP A 459 13.47 -15.55 8.71
C TRP A 459 13.63 -15.44 7.19
N SER A 460 14.81 -15.82 6.70
CA SER A 460 15.17 -15.73 5.27
C SER A 460 14.30 -16.62 4.36
N GLN A 461 13.71 -17.70 4.85
CA GLN A 461 12.86 -18.60 4.07
C GLN A 461 11.68 -17.88 3.40
N ILE A 462 11.21 -16.76 3.97
CA ILE A 462 10.13 -15.97 3.36
C ILE A 462 10.60 -15.37 2.03
N TYR A 463 11.83 -14.87 1.97
CA TYR A 463 12.40 -14.37 0.72
C TYR A 463 12.56 -15.49 -0.32
N GLU A 464 13.07 -16.65 0.09
CA GLU A 464 13.23 -17.80 -0.79
C GLU A 464 11.89 -18.32 -1.31
N TRP A 465 10.86 -18.33 -0.48
CA TRP A 465 9.51 -18.70 -0.90
C TRP A 465 8.95 -17.73 -1.94
N ILE A 466 9.11 -16.41 -1.74
CA ILE A 466 8.74 -15.40 -2.74
C ILE A 466 9.50 -15.61 -4.04
N ASN A 467 10.80 -15.88 -3.95
CA ASN A 467 11.66 -16.13 -5.10
C ASN A 467 11.20 -17.38 -5.88
N TYR A 468 10.79 -18.44 -5.20
CA TYR A 468 10.23 -19.62 -5.84
C TYR A 468 8.94 -19.29 -6.61
N LEU A 469 8.01 -18.56 -6.01
CA LEU A 469 6.74 -18.21 -6.64
C LEU A 469 6.91 -17.25 -7.84
N SER A 470 7.97 -16.47 -7.85
CA SER A 470 8.27 -15.52 -8.94
C SER A 470 8.75 -16.20 -10.24
N ILE A 471 9.06 -17.51 -10.23
CA ILE A 471 9.50 -18.25 -11.43
C ILE A 471 8.39 -18.33 -12.49
N GLY A 472 7.14 -18.42 -12.09
CA GLY A 472 6.02 -18.66 -13.01
C GLY A 472 5.63 -17.51 -13.94
N ILE A 473 6.41 -16.42 -14.00
CA ILE A 473 6.14 -15.25 -14.86
C ILE A 473 7.19 -15.09 -15.97
N PHE A 474 8.40 -15.61 -15.79
CA PHE A 474 9.52 -15.55 -16.74
C PHE A 474 9.72 -16.87 -17.48
#